data_8c5f1421bc51d9c2bcc2fa17af88d9db
#
_entry.id   8c5f1421bc51d9c2bcc2fa17af88d9db
#
_cell.length_a   1.000
_cell.length_b   1.000
_cell.length_c   1.000
_cell.angle_alpha   90.00
_cell.angle_beta   90.00
_cell.angle_gamma   90.00
#
_symmetry.space_group_name_H-M   'P 1'
#
loop_
_entity.id
_entity.type
_entity.pdbx_description
1 polymer ?
#
loop_
_entity_poly.entity_id
_entity_poly.type
_entity_poly.pdbx_seq_one_letter_code
_entity_poly.pdbx_strand_id
1 'polypeptide(L)'
;LKNILVIGAARSGVAVAKVLLERDHSVILTDTRDVEAITKEFPQVKDDLEKLMASGRLKTVFGQQISVDVLNEVDEVVTSPGVPPTIPVIDAAYHQGIPVLGEVEAAFRLTKTPFIAITGTNGKTTTTTLTGQIFKAATSVYDHAYTVGNIGDPITRYIDVSTEKDVYVTEISSYQLMTIDKFHPVAAAILNLSPDHLDRHKTLENYYAAKARVFENQTDKDLLVLNADDADVCRISADASSRKVYFSSEQELENGAFVKDGKIFVAEDGKKQPVCAVDEVGIKGPHNVMNALAATALSFFKGVDTATIKAVLMRFKGVEHRQEFVGTVDGVDYINDSKGTNTNASITALKAMTKPVVLIAGGYNKNENYAEFMGFVKEKAKHMLLIGDTAKDIAQEAESQGFTDFSFVTDYPEAVARARELAAAGDVVLLSPACASWDMFDNYEDRGDLFKELVMSGR
;
A
#
# COMPACT_ATOMS: atom_id res chain seq x y z
N LEU A 1 7.10 -17.18 -27.31
CA LEU A 1 7.29 -15.74 -27.56
C LEU A 1 5.93 -15.12 -27.86
N LYS A 2 5.66 -13.95 -27.30
CA LYS A 2 4.41 -13.22 -27.47
C LYS A 2 4.69 -11.77 -27.84
N ASN A 3 3.73 -11.13 -28.49
CA ASN A 3 3.66 -9.69 -28.65
C ASN A 3 2.80 -9.13 -27.54
N ILE A 4 3.35 -8.28 -26.67
CA ILE A 4 2.69 -7.82 -25.45
C ILE A 4 2.58 -6.29 -25.48
N LEU A 5 1.36 -5.80 -25.26
CA LEU A 5 1.09 -4.39 -25.03
C LEU A 5 1.19 -4.09 -23.53
N VAL A 6 2.09 -3.21 -23.14
CA VAL A 6 2.22 -2.71 -21.76
C VAL A 6 1.65 -1.28 -21.70
N ILE A 7 0.62 -1.07 -20.87
CA ILE A 7 -0.08 0.20 -20.73
C ILE A 7 0.29 0.87 -19.40
N GLY A 8 0.84 2.06 -19.49
CA GLY A 8 1.37 2.86 -18.38
C GLY A 8 2.90 2.67 -18.24
N ALA A 9 3.65 3.75 -18.42
CA ALA A 9 5.11 3.78 -18.34
C ALA A 9 5.63 4.33 -17.00
N ALA A 10 4.88 4.11 -15.92
CA ALA A 10 5.33 4.33 -14.55
C ALA A 10 6.20 3.14 -14.07
N ARG A 11 6.49 3.10 -12.77
CA ARG A 11 7.40 2.12 -12.14
C ARG A 11 7.12 0.67 -12.56
N SER A 12 5.87 0.22 -12.44
CA SER A 12 5.48 -1.16 -12.76
C SER A 12 5.59 -1.46 -14.25
N GLY A 13 5.12 -0.56 -15.12
CA GLY A 13 5.10 -0.81 -16.56
C GLY A 13 6.51 -0.85 -17.18
N VAL A 14 7.41 0.05 -16.77
CA VAL A 14 8.81 0.03 -17.23
C VAL A 14 9.51 -1.25 -16.75
N ALA A 15 9.31 -1.66 -15.49
CA ALA A 15 9.90 -2.88 -14.94
C ALA A 15 9.37 -4.13 -15.64
N VAL A 16 8.06 -4.21 -15.91
CA VAL A 16 7.45 -5.30 -16.69
C VAL A 16 8.02 -5.34 -18.12
N ALA A 17 8.06 -4.20 -18.82
CA ALA A 17 8.58 -4.12 -20.18
C ALA A 17 10.03 -4.63 -20.27
N LYS A 18 10.87 -4.25 -19.30
CA LYS A 18 12.25 -4.70 -19.19
C LYS A 18 12.33 -6.23 -19.10
N VAL A 19 11.67 -6.82 -18.12
CA VAL A 19 11.69 -8.26 -17.88
C VAL A 19 11.13 -9.06 -19.06
N LEU A 20 10.09 -8.56 -19.72
CA LEU A 20 9.53 -9.22 -20.91
C LEU A 20 10.51 -9.20 -22.10
N LEU A 21 11.19 -8.08 -22.34
CA LEU A 21 12.22 -7.97 -23.38
C LEU A 21 13.43 -8.87 -23.11
N GLU A 22 13.85 -9.01 -21.85
CA GLU A 22 14.92 -9.92 -21.43
C GLU A 22 14.56 -11.39 -21.65
N ARG A 23 13.26 -11.71 -21.76
CA ARG A 23 12.71 -13.04 -22.10
C ARG A 23 12.31 -13.18 -23.57
N ASP A 24 12.84 -12.31 -24.42
CA ASP A 24 12.67 -12.32 -25.88
C ASP A 24 11.22 -12.07 -26.36
N HIS A 25 10.32 -11.57 -25.51
CA HIS A 25 9.02 -11.09 -25.96
C HIS A 25 9.14 -9.81 -26.78
N SER A 26 8.21 -9.58 -27.70
CA SER A 26 8.04 -8.28 -28.36
C SER A 26 7.15 -7.39 -27.48
N VAL A 27 7.60 -6.18 -27.19
CA VAL A 27 6.88 -5.28 -26.28
C VAL A 27 6.57 -3.95 -26.95
N ILE A 28 5.31 -3.52 -26.81
CA ILE A 28 4.86 -2.16 -27.12
C ILE A 28 4.56 -1.50 -25.76
N LEU A 29 5.30 -0.45 -25.40
CA LEU A 29 5.04 0.32 -24.17
C LEU A 29 4.35 1.63 -24.53
N THR A 30 3.21 1.91 -23.86
CA THR A 30 2.43 3.12 -24.13
C THR A 30 2.08 3.88 -22.86
N ASP A 31 2.05 5.22 -22.98
CA ASP A 31 1.53 6.13 -21.97
C ASP A 31 0.95 7.37 -22.64
N THR A 32 -0.08 7.96 -22.06
CA THR A 32 -0.65 9.23 -22.58
C THR A 32 0.26 10.44 -22.34
N ARG A 33 1.19 10.33 -21.38
CA ARG A 33 2.25 11.31 -21.13
C ARG A 33 3.43 11.07 -22.08
N ASP A 34 4.15 12.12 -22.40
CA ASP A 34 5.44 12.01 -23.11
C ASP A 34 6.57 11.57 -22.15
N VAL A 35 7.73 11.28 -22.70
CA VAL A 35 8.89 10.79 -21.93
C VAL A 35 9.34 11.81 -20.88
N GLU A 36 9.28 13.11 -21.18
CA GLU A 36 9.71 14.16 -20.27
C GLU A 36 8.77 14.23 -19.06
N ALA A 37 7.46 14.19 -19.25
CA ALA A 37 6.47 14.16 -18.19
C ALA A 37 6.60 12.88 -17.34
N ILE A 38 6.80 11.71 -17.98
CA ILE A 38 6.99 10.43 -17.26
C ILE A 38 8.24 10.50 -16.38
N THR A 39 9.37 10.91 -16.92
CA THR A 39 10.64 10.93 -16.18
C THR A 39 10.71 12.04 -15.13
N LYS A 40 9.95 13.11 -15.29
CA LYS A 40 9.77 14.15 -14.28
C LYS A 40 8.92 13.63 -13.11
N GLU A 41 7.82 12.94 -13.41
CA GLU A 41 6.93 12.38 -12.38
C GLU A 41 7.52 11.14 -11.68
N PHE A 42 8.30 10.34 -12.41
CA PHE A 42 8.95 9.11 -11.92
C PHE A 42 10.45 9.12 -12.26
N PRO A 43 11.29 9.94 -11.61
CA PRO A 43 12.73 10.03 -11.90
C PRO A 43 13.45 8.69 -11.87
N GLN A 44 13.02 7.77 -11.00
CA GLN A 44 13.60 6.44 -10.81
C GLN A 44 13.46 5.51 -12.01
N VAL A 45 12.57 5.79 -12.98
CA VAL A 45 12.43 4.95 -14.19
C VAL A 45 13.28 5.46 -15.36
N LYS A 46 13.87 6.65 -15.25
CA LYS A 46 14.55 7.34 -16.34
C LYS A 46 15.62 6.49 -17.00
N ASP A 47 16.56 6.00 -16.22
CA ASP A 47 17.70 5.22 -16.73
C ASP A 47 17.27 3.92 -17.41
N ASP A 48 16.29 3.20 -16.81
CA ASP A 48 15.77 1.97 -17.41
C ASP A 48 15.01 2.26 -18.70
N LEU A 49 14.17 3.30 -18.72
CA LEU A 49 13.41 3.69 -19.90
C LEU A 49 14.31 4.12 -21.06
N GLU A 50 15.33 4.95 -20.79
CA GLU A 50 16.31 5.38 -21.79
C GLU A 50 17.08 4.18 -22.37
N LYS A 51 17.54 3.25 -21.54
CA LYS A 51 18.22 2.02 -21.97
C LYS A 51 17.32 1.13 -22.84
N LEU A 52 16.07 0.97 -22.43
CA LEU A 52 15.09 0.16 -23.18
C LEU A 52 14.80 0.76 -24.55
N MET A 53 14.61 2.08 -24.64
CA MET A 53 14.41 2.79 -25.91
C MET A 53 15.64 2.71 -26.80
N ALA A 54 16.84 2.89 -26.25
CA ALA A 54 18.11 2.80 -26.99
C ALA A 54 18.40 1.38 -27.52
N SER A 55 17.81 0.32 -26.92
CA SER A 55 18.02 -1.07 -27.34
C SER A 55 17.46 -1.39 -28.73
N GLY A 56 16.55 -0.58 -29.25
CA GLY A 56 15.83 -0.81 -30.50
C GLY A 56 14.85 -2.00 -30.47
N ARG A 57 14.68 -2.66 -29.31
CA ARG A 57 13.80 -3.84 -29.10
C ARG A 57 12.41 -3.44 -28.60
N LEU A 58 12.27 -2.25 -28.01
CA LEU A 58 11.03 -1.69 -27.49
C LEU A 58 10.35 -0.81 -28.54
N LYS A 59 9.11 -1.10 -28.88
CA LYS A 59 8.24 -0.14 -29.56
C LYS A 59 7.58 0.76 -28.51
N THR A 60 7.51 2.07 -28.78
CA THR A 60 6.90 3.02 -27.82
C THR A 60 5.82 3.86 -28.51
N VAL A 61 4.74 4.16 -27.76
CA VAL A 61 3.69 5.12 -28.15
C VAL A 61 3.43 6.02 -26.94
N PHE A 62 4.04 7.19 -26.92
CA PHE A 62 3.96 8.17 -25.84
C PHE A 62 3.31 9.48 -26.28
N GLY A 63 2.78 10.25 -25.30
CA GLY A 63 2.15 11.55 -25.55
C GLY A 63 0.79 11.48 -26.25
N GLN A 64 0.22 10.29 -26.41
CA GLN A 64 -1.07 10.09 -27.07
C GLN A 64 -1.76 8.80 -26.58
N GLN A 65 -3.05 8.74 -26.78
CA GLN A 65 -3.81 7.52 -26.55
C GLN A 65 -3.52 6.51 -27.67
N ILE A 66 -3.24 5.24 -27.28
CA ILE A 66 -2.98 4.20 -28.28
C ILE A 66 -4.28 3.80 -29.01
N SER A 67 -4.18 3.54 -30.33
CA SER A 67 -5.29 3.03 -31.13
C SER A 67 -5.66 1.61 -30.74
N VAL A 68 -6.93 1.28 -30.79
CA VAL A 68 -7.43 -0.10 -30.61
C VAL A 68 -6.92 -1.07 -31.68
N ASP A 69 -6.51 -0.58 -32.85
CA ASP A 69 -5.95 -1.41 -33.92
C ASP A 69 -4.68 -2.15 -33.51
N VAL A 70 -3.96 -1.69 -32.49
CA VAL A 70 -2.80 -2.39 -31.94
C VAL A 70 -3.14 -3.81 -31.48
N LEU A 71 -4.38 -4.05 -31.10
CA LEU A 71 -4.86 -5.36 -30.63
C LEU A 71 -4.78 -6.45 -31.73
N ASN A 72 -4.73 -6.06 -33.01
CA ASN A 72 -4.52 -7.00 -34.12
C ASN A 72 -3.08 -7.58 -34.14
N GLU A 73 -2.14 -6.95 -33.44
CA GLU A 73 -0.73 -7.31 -33.44
C GLU A 73 -0.25 -7.90 -32.12
N VAL A 74 -1.10 -7.93 -31.07
CA VAL A 74 -0.71 -8.35 -29.71
C VAL A 74 -1.48 -9.57 -29.24
N ASP A 75 -0.80 -10.42 -28.47
CA ASP A 75 -1.35 -11.63 -27.87
C ASP A 75 -1.89 -11.38 -26.46
N GLU A 76 -1.42 -10.32 -25.78
CA GLU A 76 -1.70 -10.07 -24.36
C GLU A 76 -1.49 -8.60 -24.03
N VAL A 77 -2.28 -8.08 -23.11
CA VAL A 77 -2.15 -6.73 -22.56
C VAL A 77 -1.72 -6.83 -21.09
N VAL A 78 -0.69 -6.05 -20.70
CA VAL A 78 -0.33 -5.86 -19.29
C VAL A 78 -0.60 -4.40 -18.92
N THR A 79 -1.39 -4.18 -17.88
CA THR A 79 -1.79 -2.84 -17.46
C THR A 79 -1.21 -2.48 -16.08
N SER A 80 -0.79 -1.22 -15.93
CA SER A 80 -0.42 -0.68 -14.63
C SER A 80 -1.67 -0.44 -13.76
N PRO A 81 -1.58 -0.58 -12.41
CA PRO A 81 -2.75 -0.45 -11.52
C PRO A 81 -3.48 0.89 -11.59
N GLY A 82 -2.78 1.97 -11.94
CA GLY A 82 -3.33 3.32 -12.08
C GLY A 82 -4.14 3.54 -13.36
N VAL A 83 -4.02 2.65 -14.35
CA VAL A 83 -4.75 2.78 -15.62
C VAL A 83 -6.22 2.40 -15.44
N PRO A 84 -7.17 3.27 -15.85
CA PRO A 84 -8.58 2.93 -15.78
C PRO A 84 -8.92 1.73 -16.68
N PRO A 85 -9.70 0.74 -16.20
CA PRO A 85 -10.07 -0.43 -17.01
C PRO A 85 -11.03 -0.08 -18.15
N THR A 86 -11.58 1.14 -18.14
CA THR A 86 -12.57 1.63 -19.11
C THR A 86 -11.94 2.37 -20.29
N ILE A 87 -10.61 2.41 -20.41
CA ILE A 87 -9.99 3.02 -21.60
C ILE A 87 -10.29 2.15 -22.84
N PRO A 88 -10.48 2.75 -24.02
CA PRO A 88 -10.99 2.05 -25.21
C PRO A 88 -10.20 0.78 -25.58
N VAL A 89 -8.88 0.80 -25.46
CA VAL A 89 -8.05 -0.36 -25.81
C VAL A 89 -8.21 -1.53 -24.82
N ILE A 90 -8.41 -1.27 -23.54
CA ILE A 90 -8.66 -2.33 -22.54
C ILE A 90 -10.06 -2.92 -22.74
N ASP A 91 -11.06 -2.06 -22.91
CA ASP A 91 -12.43 -2.49 -23.18
C ASP A 91 -12.49 -3.35 -24.46
N ALA A 92 -11.87 -2.90 -25.54
CA ALA A 92 -11.76 -3.66 -26.78
C ALA A 92 -11.02 -5.00 -26.61
N ALA A 93 -9.96 -5.05 -25.81
CA ALA A 93 -9.23 -6.28 -25.53
C ALA A 93 -10.14 -7.33 -24.85
N TYR A 94 -10.93 -6.93 -23.84
CA TYR A 94 -11.92 -7.80 -23.22
C TYR A 94 -12.96 -8.33 -24.22
N HIS A 95 -13.50 -7.47 -25.09
CA HIS A 95 -14.46 -7.87 -26.11
C HIS A 95 -13.86 -8.83 -27.16
N GLN A 96 -12.57 -8.71 -27.44
CA GLN A 96 -11.87 -9.60 -28.38
C GLN A 96 -11.32 -10.86 -27.71
N GLY A 97 -11.48 -11.03 -26.39
CA GLY A 97 -10.95 -12.17 -25.65
C GLY A 97 -9.40 -12.16 -25.50
N ILE A 98 -8.78 -10.99 -25.68
CA ILE A 98 -7.34 -10.82 -25.44
C ILE A 98 -7.13 -10.68 -23.93
N PRO A 99 -6.24 -11.49 -23.33
CA PRO A 99 -5.97 -11.43 -21.89
C PRO A 99 -5.46 -10.04 -21.46
N VAL A 100 -6.08 -9.48 -20.41
CA VAL A 100 -5.65 -8.23 -19.78
C VAL A 100 -5.19 -8.55 -18.36
N LEU A 101 -3.90 -8.42 -18.11
CA LEU A 101 -3.22 -8.80 -16.87
C LEU A 101 -2.68 -7.58 -16.16
N GLY A 102 -2.58 -7.65 -14.84
CA GLY A 102 -1.82 -6.69 -14.04
C GLY A 102 -0.37 -7.12 -13.83
N GLU A 103 0.45 -6.24 -13.27
CA GLU A 103 1.86 -6.52 -12.94
C GLU A 103 2.00 -7.75 -12.02
N VAL A 104 1.11 -7.94 -11.05
CA VAL A 104 1.13 -9.07 -10.11
C VAL A 104 0.99 -10.40 -10.85
N GLU A 105 0.05 -10.50 -11.79
CA GLU A 105 -0.15 -11.69 -12.61
C GLU A 105 1.02 -11.91 -13.55
N ALA A 106 1.51 -10.85 -14.20
CA ALA A 106 2.66 -10.93 -15.09
C ALA A 106 3.91 -11.43 -14.34
N ALA A 107 4.17 -10.89 -13.15
CA ALA A 107 5.26 -11.32 -12.30
C ALA A 107 5.11 -12.79 -11.87
N PHE A 108 3.91 -13.18 -11.43
CA PHE A 108 3.63 -14.56 -11.03
C PHE A 108 3.94 -15.57 -12.15
N ARG A 109 3.56 -15.24 -13.38
CA ARG A 109 3.83 -16.11 -14.55
C ARG A 109 5.32 -16.22 -14.92
N LEU A 110 6.13 -15.27 -14.48
CA LEU A 110 7.55 -15.17 -14.86
C LEU A 110 8.51 -15.69 -13.77
N THR A 111 8.01 -16.07 -12.59
CA THR A 111 8.84 -16.54 -11.48
C THR A 111 8.34 -17.87 -10.89
N LYS A 112 9.22 -18.54 -10.16
CA LYS A 112 8.87 -19.69 -9.31
C LYS A 112 8.91 -19.33 -7.82
N THR A 113 9.29 -18.11 -7.49
CA THR A 113 9.34 -17.61 -6.11
C THR A 113 7.93 -17.59 -5.52
N PRO A 114 7.68 -18.21 -4.37
CA PRO A 114 6.37 -18.23 -3.75
C PRO A 114 5.92 -16.83 -3.28
N PHE A 115 4.61 -16.61 -3.29
CA PHE A 115 3.98 -15.37 -2.87
C PHE A 115 3.22 -15.57 -1.56
N ILE A 116 3.36 -14.61 -0.64
CA ILE A 116 2.49 -14.40 0.52
C ILE A 116 1.74 -13.10 0.25
N ALA A 117 0.43 -13.17 0.04
CA ALA A 117 -0.40 -12.06 -0.41
C ALA A 117 -1.20 -11.45 0.75
N ILE A 118 -1.12 -10.14 0.95
CA ILE A 118 -1.81 -9.44 2.02
C ILE A 118 -2.72 -8.37 1.43
N THR A 119 -4.02 -8.50 1.69
CA THR A 119 -5.05 -7.54 1.29
C THR A 119 -5.96 -7.16 2.45
N GLY A 120 -6.85 -6.23 2.24
CA GLY A 120 -7.79 -5.69 3.21
C GLY A 120 -8.12 -4.24 2.88
N THR A 121 -9.02 -3.61 3.59
CA THR A 121 -9.26 -2.18 3.46
C THR A 121 -8.12 -1.41 4.12
N ASN A 122 -7.83 -1.68 5.38
CA ASN A 122 -6.83 -1.01 6.20
C ASN A 122 -5.73 -1.96 6.67
N GLY A 123 -4.57 -1.41 7.07
CA GLY A 123 -3.48 -2.17 7.70
C GLY A 123 -2.56 -2.93 6.74
N LYS A 124 -2.85 -2.99 5.44
CA LYS A 124 -2.06 -3.73 4.44
C LYS A 124 -0.57 -3.45 4.51
N THR A 125 -0.19 -2.19 4.40
CA THR A 125 1.23 -1.78 4.36
C THR A 125 1.97 -2.16 5.63
N THR A 126 1.37 -1.89 6.79
CA THR A 126 1.96 -2.22 8.09
C THR A 126 2.12 -3.73 8.25
N THR A 127 1.07 -4.50 7.95
CA THR A 127 1.12 -5.97 8.04
C THR A 127 2.11 -6.56 7.04
N THR A 128 2.14 -6.09 5.80
CA THR A 128 3.07 -6.57 4.77
C THR A 128 4.52 -6.29 5.15
N THR A 129 4.82 -5.07 5.61
CA THR A 129 6.16 -4.69 6.04
C THR A 129 6.60 -5.50 7.27
N LEU A 130 5.71 -5.63 8.26
CA LEU A 130 6.00 -6.41 9.47
C LEU A 130 6.22 -7.89 9.15
N THR A 131 5.36 -8.49 8.33
CA THR A 131 5.50 -9.89 7.86
C THR A 131 6.81 -10.07 7.08
N GLY A 132 7.14 -9.13 6.19
CA GLY A 132 8.41 -9.12 5.46
C GLY A 132 9.62 -9.07 6.38
N GLN A 133 9.58 -8.25 7.43
CA GLN A 133 10.66 -8.20 8.42
C GLN A 133 10.77 -9.49 9.25
N ILE A 134 9.64 -10.15 9.56
CA ILE A 134 9.67 -11.44 10.25
C ILE A 134 10.33 -12.50 9.37
N PHE A 135 9.92 -12.63 8.11
CA PHE A 135 10.57 -13.59 7.20
C PHE A 135 12.03 -13.26 6.89
N LYS A 136 12.37 -11.98 6.81
CA LYS A 136 13.76 -11.53 6.65
C LYS A 136 14.66 -11.93 7.84
N ALA A 137 14.07 -12.03 9.04
CA ALA A 137 14.76 -12.51 10.23
C ALA A 137 14.77 -14.06 10.32
N ALA A 138 13.86 -14.74 9.63
CA ALA A 138 13.65 -16.20 9.69
C ALA A 138 14.35 -16.91 8.51
N THR A 139 15.66 -16.77 8.37
CA THR A 139 16.46 -17.33 7.27
C THR A 139 16.47 -18.87 7.21
N SER A 140 15.93 -19.55 8.22
CA SER A 140 15.69 -21.00 8.21
C SER A 140 14.44 -21.40 7.43
N VAL A 141 13.55 -20.45 7.11
CA VAL A 141 12.30 -20.70 6.37
C VAL A 141 12.47 -20.31 4.90
N TYR A 142 13.00 -19.11 4.65
CA TYR A 142 13.32 -18.61 3.31
C TYR A 142 14.71 -17.97 3.32
N ASP A 143 15.45 -18.10 2.21
CA ASP A 143 16.79 -17.50 2.09
C ASP A 143 16.69 -15.97 2.09
N HIS A 144 15.75 -15.42 1.33
CA HIS A 144 15.45 -13.98 1.31
C HIS A 144 13.93 -13.72 1.28
N ALA A 145 13.53 -12.60 1.85
CA ALA A 145 12.15 -12.10 1.80
C ALA A 145 12.13 -10.69 1.18
N TYR A 146 11.37 -10.54 0.10
CA TYR A 146 11.19 -9.27 -0.61
C TYR A 146 9.80 -8.72 -0.29
N THR A 147 9.75 -7.50 0.24
CA THR A 147 8.50 -6.79 0.50
C THR A 147 8.15 -5.96 -0.72
N VAL A 148 7.08 -6.31 -1.43
CA VAL A 148 6.78 -5.82 -2.80
C VAL A 148 5.28 -5.61 -3.03
N GLY A 149 4.92 -5.16 -4.22
CA GLY A 149 3.56 -5.04 -4.72
C GLY A 149 3.04 -3.61 -4.70
N ASN A 150 1.90 -3.36 -4.04
CA ASN A 150 1.33 -2.02 -3.92
C ASN A 150 2.18 -1.07 -3.06
N ILE A 151 3.24 -1.58 -2.46
CA ILE A 151 4.27 -0.86 -1.69
C ILE A 151 5.66 -1.24 -2.17
N GLY A 152 6.63 -0.39 -1.89
CA GLY A 152 8.03 -0.65 -2.23
C GLY A 152 8.30 -0.67 -3.72
N ASP A 153 9.16 -1.60 -4.11
CA ASP A 153 9.53 -1.81 -5.51
C ASP A 153 8.51 -2.70 -6.25
N PRO A 154 8.40 -2.58 -7.58
CA PRO A 154 7.66 -3.52 -8.40
C PRO A 154 8.20 -4.96 -8.21
N ILE A 155 7.30 -5.95 -8.21
CA ILE A 155 7.66 -7.37 -8.06
C ILE A 155 8.65 -7.78 -9.16
N THR A 156 8.40 -7.32 -10.36
CA THR A 156 9.19 -7.63 -11.56
C THR A 156 10.66 -7.24 -11.46
N ARG A 157 11.02 -6.30 -10.55
CA ARG A 157 12.41 -5.92 -10.29
C ARG A 157 13.26 -7.06 -9.73
N TYR A 158 12.64 -7.99 -9.03
CA TYR A 158 13.36 -9.06 -8.30
C TYR A 158 13.30 -10.43 -8.98
N ILE A 159 12.60 -10.56 -10.11
CA ILE A 159 12.37 -11.86 -10.77
C ILE A 159 13.67 -12.56 -11.16
N ASP A 160 14.68 -11.82 -11.61
CA ASP A 160 15.94 -12.39 -12.08
C ASP A 160 16.93 -12.72 -10.96
N VAL A 161 16.70 -12.23 -9.75
CA VAL A 161 17.58 -12.44 -8.58
C VAL A 161 16.96 -13.35 -7.53
N SER A 162 15.64 -13.56 -7.57
CA SER A 162 14.93 -14.42 -6.63
C SER A 162 14.79 -15.86 -7.13
N THR A 163 14.64 -16.78 -6.21
CA THR A 163 14.52 -18.22 -6.45
C THR A 163 13.32 -18.82 -5.74
N GLU A 164 13.03 -20.10 -5.93
CA GLU A 164 11.98 -20.82 -5.20
C GLU A 164 12.24 -20.97 -3.68
N LYS A 165 13.46 -20.65 -3.24
CA LYS A 165 13.83 -20.64 -1.81
C LYS A 165 13.60 -19.28 -1.15
N ASP A 166 13.29 -18.27 -1.92
CA ASP A 166 12.96 -16.93 -1.47
C ASP A 166 11.44 -16.76 -1.34
N VAL A 167 10.96 -15.61 -0.86
CA VAL A 167 9.54 -15.31 -0.77
C VAL A 167 9.23 -13.84 -1.11
N TYR A 168 8.17 -13.63 -1.85
CA TYR A 168 7.57 -12.31 -2.04
C TYR A 168 6.45 -12.11 -1.01
N VAL A 169 6.67 -11.19 -0.08
CA VAL A 169 5.62 -10.72 0.84
C VAL A 169 4.97 -9.51 0.18
N THR A 170 3.77 -9.72 -0.35
CA THR A 170 3.18 -8.84 -1.35
C THR A 170 1.96 -8.12 -0.81
N GLU A 171 2.00 -6.79 -0.75
CA GLU A 171 0.79 -6.00 -0.58
C GLU A 171 -0.02 -6.01 -1.87
N ILE A 172 -1.30 -6.38 -1.82
CA ILE A 172 -2.15 -6.39 -3.00
C ILE A 172 -3.42 -5.59 -2.76
N SER A 173 -3.65 -4.59 -3.63
CA SER A 173 -4.88 -3.80 -3.67
C SER A 173 -6.01 -4.55 -4.36
N SER A 174 -7.28 -4.10 -4.14
CA SER A 174 -8.43 -4.63 -4.88
C SER A 174 -8.30 -4.43 -6.39
N TYR A 175 -7.65 -3.34 -6.82
CA TYR A 175 -7.43 -3.06 -8.24
C TYR A 175 -6.48 -4.06 -8.91
N GLN A 176 -5.38 -4.41 -8.22
CA GLN A 176 -4.45 -5.44 -8.70
C GLN A 176 -5.11 -6.82 -8.74
N LEU A 177 -5.98 -7.13 -7.78
CA LEU A 177 -6.73 -8.39 -7.75
C LEU A 177 -7.77 -8.49 -8.88
N MET A 178 -8.27 -7.38 -9.44
CA MET A 178 -9.18 -7.42 -10.60
C MET A 178 -8.52 -7.99 -11.87
N THR A 179 -7.20 -7.95 -11.96
CA THR A 179 -6.42 -8.29 -13.16
C THR A 179 -5.54 -9.53 -12.98
N ILE A 180 -5.83 -10.37 -11.99
CA ILE A 180 -5.23 -11.70 -11.85
C ILE A 180 -6.03 -12.74 -12.65
N ASP A 181 -5.37 -13.86 -12.99
CA ASP A 181 -5.97 -15.01 -13.67
C ASP A 181 -5.49 -16.32 -13.00
N LYS A 182 -4.19 -16.54 -12.95
CA LYS A 182 -3.56 -17.75 -12.38
C LYS A 182 -2.79 -17.48 -11.10
N PHE A 183 -2.77 -16.23 -10.63
CA PHE A 183 -2.07 -15.86 -9.42
C PHE A 183 -2.46 -16.76 -8.24
N HIS A 184 -1.47 -17.46 -7.69
CA HIS A 184 -1.65 -18.49 -6.68
C HIS A 184 -0.66 -18.28 -5.54
N PRO A 185 -1.01 -17.50 -4.50
CA PRO A 185 -0.17 -17.32 -3.34
C PRO A 185 -0.20 -18.56 -2.43
N VAL A 186 0.97 -18.99 -1.94
CA VAL A 186 1.08 -20.12 -0.98
C VAL A 186 0.57 -19.78 0.42
N ALA A 187 0.38 -18.49 0.69
CA ALA A 187 -0.35 -17.97 1.84
C ALA A 187 -1.00 -16.64 1.47
N ALA A 188 -2.20 -16.39 1.99
CA ALA A 188 -2.88 -15.11 1.84
C ALA A 188 -3.48 -14.64 3.16
N ALA A 189 -3.68 -13.32 3.30
CA ALA A 189 -4.42 -12.74 4.41
C ALA A 189 -5.43 -11.70 3.94
N ILE A 190 -6.62 -11.70 4.56
CA ILE A 190 -7.60 -10.63 4.46
C ILE A 190 -7.74 -9.99 5.85
N LEU A 191 -7.29 -8.73 5.97
CA LEU A 191 -7.16 -8.07 7.27
C LEU A 191 -8.47 -7.56 7.83
N ASN A 192 -9.25 -6.92 6.98
CA ASN A 192 -10.55 -6.32 7.31
C ASN A 192 -11.25 -5.86 6.03
N LEU A 193 -12.56 -5.65 6.14
CA LEU A 193 -13.40 -5.13 5.09
C LEU A 193 -14.25 -3.96 5.62
N SER A 194 -14.21 -2.84 4.93
CA SER A 194 -15.06 -1.69 5.18
C SER A 194 -15.29 -0.93 3.88
N PRO A 195 -16.34 -0.12 3.75
CA PRO A 195 -16.62 0.66 2.54
C PRO A 195 -15.43 1.51 2.12
N ASP A 196 -14.96 1.33 0.88
CA ASP A 196 -13.89 2.10 0.26
C ASP A 196 -13.95 1.93 -1.27
N HIS A 197 -13.37 2.88 -2.02
CA HIS A 197 -13.21 2.79 -3.48
C HIS A 197 -14.50 2.50 -4.27
N LEU A 198 -15.67 2.97 -3.78
CA LEU A 198 -16.98 2.73 -4.43
C LEU A 198 -17.14 3.51 -5.74
N ASP A 199 -16.37 4.56 -5.94
CA ASP A 199 -16.24 5.28 -7.20
C ASP A 199 -15.84 4.32 -8.34
N ARG A 200 -14.97 3.37 -8.09
CA ARG A 200 -14.45 2.39 -9.05
C ARG A 200 -15.20 1.06 -9.02
N HIS A 201 -15.43 0.49 -7.84
CA HIS A 201 -16.07 -0.82 -7.71
C HIS A 201 -17.60 -0.79 -7.83
N LYS A 202 -18.23 0.40 -7.71
CA LYS A 202 -19.66 0.68 -7.80
C LYS A 202 -20.49 0.17 -6.62
N THR A 203 -20.22 -1.04 -6.12
CA THR A 203 -20.91 -1.62 -4.95
C THR A 203 -19.91 -2.23 -3.97
N LEU A 204 -20.35 -2.40 -2.71
CA LEU A 204 -19.56 -3.09 -1.67
C LEU A 204 -19.30 -4.55 -2.05
N GLU A 205 -20.29 -5.22 -2.63
CA GLU A 205 -20.19 -6.61 -3.06
C GLU A 205 -19.08 -6.79 -4.10
N ASN A 206 -19.00 -5.90 -5.08
CA ASN A 206 -17.94 -5.92 -6.09
C ASN A 206 -16.56 -5.66 -5.47
N TYR A 207 -16.47 -4.72 -4.52
CA TYR A 207 -15.24 -4.42 -3.82
C TYR A 207 -14.76 -5.62 -2.99
N TYR A 208 -15.67 -6.26 -2.25
CA TYR A 208 -15.36 -7.44 -1.44
C TYR A 208 -15.02 -8.65 -2.30
N ALA A 209 -15.78 -8.86 -3.38
CA ALA A 209 -15.50 -9.91 -4.38
C ALA A 209 -14.11 -9.73 -5.01
N ALA A 210 -13.72 -8.50 -5.35
CA ALA A 210 -12.37 -8.23 -5.87
C ALA A 210 -11.28 -8.62 -4.86
N LYS A 211 -11.48 -8.40 -3.56
CA LYS A 211 -10.51 -8.84 -2.54
C LYS A 211 -10.51 -10.34 -2.32
N ALA A 212 -11.67 -10.99 -2.40
CA ALA A 212 -11.80 -12.45 -2.28
C ALA A 212 -11.00 -13.20 -3.37
N ARG A 213 -10.74 -12.57 -4.51
CA ARG A 213 -9.89 -13.16 -5.56
C ARG A 213 -8.47 -13.52 -5.09
N VAL A 214 -8.00 -12.96 -3.97
CA VAL A 214 -6.68 -13.28 -3.41
C VAL A 214 -6.50 -14.78 -3.13
N PHE A 215 -7.58 -15.50 -2.89
CA PHE A 215 -7.57 -16.95 -2.63
C PHE A 215 -8.25 -17.78 -3.71
N GLU A 216 -8.70 -17.18 -4.84
CA GLU A 216 -9.49 -17.90 -5.85
C GLU A 216 -8.78 -19.11 -6.46
N ASN A 217 -7.46 -19.08 -6.56
CA ASN A 217 -6.64 -20.17 -7.07
C ASN A 217 -5.96 -21.00 -5.98
N GLN A 218 -6.19 -20.70 -4.70
CA GLN A 218 -5.63 -21.49 -3.59
C GLN A 218 -6.31 -22.85 -3.46
N THR A 219 -5.56 -23.81 -2.92
CA THR A 219 -5.97 -25.17 -2.64
C THR A 219 -5.91 -25.47 -1.14
N ASP A 220 -6.27 -26.65 -0.72
CA ASP A 220 -6.17 -27.14 0.66
C ASP A 220 -4.73 -27.18 1.22
N LYS A 221 -3.72 -27.07 0.35
CA LYS A 221 -2.30 -26.98 0.72
C LYS A 221 -1.84 -25.58 1.07
N ASP A 222 -2.63 -24.57 0.69
CA ASP A 222 -2.31 -23.16 0.87
C ASP A 222 -2.94 -22.60 2.14
N LEU A 223 -2.30 -21.59 2.71
CA LEU A 223 -2.74 -20.96 3.94
C LEU A 223 -3.63 -19.73 3.64
N LEU A 224 -4.76 -19.61 4.32
CA LEU A 224 -5.60 -18.42 4.31
C LEU A 224 -5.80 -17.90 5.73
N VAL A 225 -5.24 -16.72 6.03
CA VAL A 225 -5.32 -16.04 7.33
C VAL A 225 -6.42 -14.99 7.31
N LEU A 226 -7.37 -15.10 8.25
CA LEU A 226 -8.62 -14.35 8.25
C LEU A 226 -8.87 -13.66 9.58
N ASN A 227 -9.42 -12.48 9.54
CA ASN A 227 -9.88 -11.77 10.73
C ASN A 227 -11.18 -12.38 11.25
N ALA A 228 -11.14 -13.03 12.42
CA ALA A 228 -12.31 -13.63 13.04
C ALA A 228 -13.28 -12.59 13.63
N ASP A 229 -12.80 -11.37 13.91
CA ASP A 229 -13.59 -10.28 14.49
C ASP A 229 -14.32 -9.47 13.39
N ASP A 230 -14.12 -9.80 12.10
CA ASP A 230 -14.75 -9.16 10.95
C ASP A 230 -15.72 -10.12 10.23
N ALA A 231 -17.01 -9.87 10.41
CA ALA A 231 -18.06 -10.73 9.86
C ALA A 231 -18.06 -10.79 8.32
N ASP A 232 -17.71 -9.69 7.64
CA ASP A 232 -17.63 -9.67 6.19
C ASP A 232 -16.43 -10.48 5.66
N VAL A 233 -15.28 -10.43 6.35
CA VAL A 233 -14.14 -11.30 6.05
C VAL A 233 -14.53 -12.77 6.18
N CYS A 234 -15.18 -13.14 7.27
CA CYS A 234 -15.65 -14.51 7.49
C CYS A 234 -16.66 -14.94 6.41
N ARG A 235 -17.60 -14.07 6.07
CA ARG A 235 -18.64 -14.33 5.06
C ARG A 235 -18.06 -14.58 3.66
N ILE A 236 -17.17 -13.69 3.16
CA ILE A 236 -16.66 -13.82 1.80
C ILE A 236 -15.67 -14.98 1.63
N SER A 237 -15.10 -15.49 2.72
CA SER A 237 -14.14 -16.59 2.72
C SER A 237 -14.76 -17.94 3.13
N ALA A 238 -16.08 -18.01 3.33
CA ALA A 238 -16.75 -19.21 3.81
C ALA A 238 -16.42 -20.45 2.96
N ASP A 239 -16.49 -20.31 1.63
CA ASP A 239 -16.30 -21.38 0.65
C ASP A 239 -14.85 -21.51 0.14
N ALA A 240 -13.87 -20.81 0.76
CA ALA A 240 -12.46 -20.93 0.37
C ALA A 240 -11.94 -22.34 0.63
N SER A 241 -11.28 -22.93 -0.37
CA SER A 241 -10.69 -24.28 -0.32
C SER A 241 -9.42 -24.35 0.53
N SER A 242 -8.80 -23.23 0.82
CA SER A 242 -7.53 -23.10 1.56
C SER A 242 -7.63 -23.59 3.00
N ARG A 243 -6.53 -23.98 3.59
CA ARG A 243 -6.40 -24.17 5.06
C ARG A 243 -6.64 -22.82 5.75
N LYS A 244 -7.79 -22.66 6.40
CA LYS A 244 -8.16 -21.44 7.11
C LYS A 244 -7.53 -21.41 8.49
N VAL A 245 -6.88 -20.31 8.85
CA VAL A 245 -6.50 -19.95 10.20
C VAL A 245 -6.96 -18.53 10.49
N TYR A 246 -7.12 -18.18 11.75
CA TYR A 246 -7.74 -16.93 12.11
C TYR A 246 -6.84 -16.07 12.98
N PHE A 247 -7.12 -14.79 13.04
CA PHE A 247 -6.59 -13.91 14.07
C PHE A 247 -7.71 -13.11 14.72
N SER A 248 -7.58 -12.83 16.03
CA SER A 248 -8.60 -12.16 16.82
C SER A 248 -8.01 -11.45 18.02
N SER A 249 -8.52 -10.27 18.33
CA SER A 249 -8.28 -9.59 19.59
C SER A 249 -9.36 -9.84 20.64
N GLU A 250 -10.49 -10.46 20.25
CA GLU A 250 -11.70 -10.60 21.06
C GLU A 250 -11.93 -12.04 21.59
N GLN A 251 -11.40 -13.04 20.89
CA GLN A 251 -11.67 -14.44 21.23
C GLN A 251 -10.44 -15.34 21.13
N GLU A 252 -10.41 -16.40 21.94
CA GLU A 252 -9.40 -17.46 21.83
C GLU A 252 -9.68 -18.37 20.64
N LEU A 253 -8.64 -18.82 19.96
CA LEU A 253 -8.71 -19.62 18.76
C LEU A 253 -8.02 -20.97 18.95
N GLU A 254 -8.54 -22.01 18.30
CA GLU A 254 -7.88 -23.33 18.24
C GLU A 254 -6.74 -23.35 17.23
N ASN A 255 -6.89 -22.60 16.11
CA ASN A 255 -5.90 -22.45 15.06
C ASN A 255 -5.80 -20.96 14.66
N GLY A 256 -4.70 -20.30 15.04
CA GLY A 256 -4.50 -18.89 14.73
C GLY A 256 -3.67 -18.12 15.74
N ALA A 257 -3.75 -16.79 15.67
CA ALA A 257 -3.11 -15.86 16.59
C ALA A 257 -4.17 -15.02 17.32
N PHE A 258 -4.05 -14.84 18.62
CA PHE A 258 -5.07 -14.13 19.40
C PHE A 258 -4.49 -13.44 20.63
N VAL A 259 -5.27 -12.52 21.19
CA VAL A 259 -4.96 -11.86 22.47
C VAL A 259 -5.70 -12.59 23.60
N LYS A 260 -4.98 -12.91 24.67
CA LYS A 260 -5.52 -13.37 25.95
C LYS A 260 -4.74 -12.77 27.11
N ASP A 261 -5.43 -12.24 28.10
CA ASP A 261 -4.83 -11.65 29.30
C ASP A 261 -3.68 -10.67 29.01
N GLY A 262 -3.88 -9.81 28.00
CA GLY A 262 -2.90 -8.81 27.56
C GLY A 262 -1.66 -9.37 26.84
N LYS A 263 -1.69 -10.64 26.41
CA LYS A 263 -0.59 -11.29 25.67
C LYS A 263 -1.07 -11.82 24.33
N ILE A 264 -0.19 -11.82 23.36
CA ILE A 264 -0.35 -12.48 22.07
C ILE A 264 0.03 -13.95 22.20
N PHE A 265 -0.87 -14.82 21.76
CA PHE A 265 -0.66 -16.26 21.63
C PHE A 265 -0.81 -16.70 20.18
N VAL A 266 -0.17 -17.78 19.84
CA VAL A 266 -0.51 -18.61 18.68
C VAL A 266 -1.03 -19.95 19.17
N ALA A 267 -1.96 -20.53 18.44
CA ALA A 267 -2.44 -21.89 18.70
C ALA A 267 -2.49 -22.69 17.41
N GLU A 268 -2.11 -23.95 17.49
CA GLU A 268 -2.28 -24.96 16.44
C GLU A 268 -2.85 -26.22 17.08
N ASP A 269 -4.01 -26.67 16.58
CA ASP A 269 -4.78 -27.80 17.13
C ASP A 269 -5.01 -27.70 18.65
N GLY A 270 -5.37 -26.49 19.09
CA GLY A 270 -5.63 -26.17 20.49
C GLY A 270 -4.38 -26.02 21.38
N LYS A 271 -3.18 -26.35 20.87
CA LYS A 271 -1.91 -26.16 21.60
C LYS A 271 -1.46 -24.72 21.53
N LYS A 272 -1.55 -24.02 22.64
CA LYS A 272 -1.25 -22.58 22.76
C LYS A 272 0.21 -22.34 23.11
N GLN A 273 0.83 -21.37 22.44
CA GLN A 273 2.18 -20.88 22.71
C GLN A 273 2.14 -19.36 22.88
N PRO A 274 2.72 -18.80 23.96
CA PRO A 274 2.82 -17.35 24.11
C PRO A 274 3.87 -16.79 23.15
N VAL A 275 3.60 -15.58 22.61
CA VAL A 275 4.54 -14.85 21.77
C VAL A 275 5.14 -13.68 22.55
N CYS A 276 4.34 -12.69 22.93
CA CYS A 276 4.77 -11.52 23.71
C CYS A 276 3.57 -10.85 24.40
N ALA A 277 3.84 -9.92 25.32
CA ALA A 277 2.77 -9.05 25.82
C ALA A 277 2.39 -8.00 24.75
N VAL A 278 1.14 -7.55 24.74
CA VAL A 278 0.64 -6.55 23.78
C VAL A 278 1.38 -5.23 23.94
N ASP A 279 1.75 -4.87 25.15
CA ASP A 279 2.52 -3.65 25.47
C ASP A 279 4.00 -3.73 25.04
N GLU A 280 4.54 -4.94 24.83
CA GLU A 280 5.88 -5.15 24.27
C GLU A 280 5.91 -4.90 22.74
N VAL A 281 4.76 -4.93 22.03
CA VAL A 281 4.73 -4.68 20.58
C VAL A 281 5.16 -3.24 20.29
N GLY A 282 6.09 -3.08 19.37
CA GLY A 282 6.70 -1.77 19.07
C GLY A 282 5.74 -0.75 18.46
N ILE A 283 4.71 -1.19 17.74
CA ILE A 283 3.63 -0.35 17.20
C ILE A 283 2.41 -0.39 18.14
N LYS A 284 1.81 0.78 18.41
CA LYS A 284 0.76 0.92 19.42
C LYS A 284 -0.63 1.11 18.78
N GLY A 285 -1.66 0.86 19.58
CA GLY A 285 -3.06 1.02 19.22
C GLY A 285 -3.74 -0.27 18.77
N PRO A 286 -5.08 -0.37 18.94
CA PRO A 286 -5.85 -1.59 18.68
C PRO A 286 -5.70 -2.11 17.25
N HIS A 287 -5.73 -1.21 16.27
CA HIS A 287 -5.54 -1.55 14.85
C HIS A 287 -4.15 -2.16 14.57
N ASN A 288 -3.12 -1.72 15.29
CA ASN A 288 -1.77 -2.26 15.15
C ASN A 288 -1.60 -3.61 15.87
N VAL A 289 -2.37 -3.86 16.93
CA VAL A 289 -2.47 -5.21 17.52
C VAL A 289 -3.05 -6.20 16.51
N MET A 290 -4.09 -5.81 15.76
CA MET A 290 -4.66 -6.64 14.70
C MET A 290 -3.66 -6.89 13.56
N ASN A 291 -2.90 -5.87 13.15
CA ASN A 291 -1.82 -6.02 12.17
C ASN A 291 -0.73 -6.99 12.66
N ALA A 292 -0.35 -6.89 13.95
CA ALA A 292 0.63 -7.79 14.57
C ALA A 292 0.12 -9.23 14.65
N LEU A 293 -1.16 -9.43 14.97
CA LEU A 293 -1.80 -10.76 15.02
C LEU A 293 -1.84 -11.41 13.63
N ALA A 294 -2.23 -10.66 12.59
CA ALA A 294 -2.22 -11.15 11.22
C ALA A 294 -0.81 -11.55 10.74
N ALA A 295 0.19 -10.70 11.00
CA ALA A 295 1.59 -10.99 10.68
C ALA A 295 2.12 -12.21 11.47
N THR A 296 1.74 -12.33 12.75
CA THR A 296 2.09 -13.46 13.61
C THR A 296 1.49 -14.77 13.06
N ALA A 297 0.19 -14.77 12.72
CA ALA A 297 -0.47 -15.95 12.15
C ALA A 297 0.18 -16.37 10.83
N LEU A 298 0.35 -15.44 9.86
CA LEU A 298 1.02 -15.71 8.59
C LEU A 298 2.40 -16.34 8.81
N SER A 299 3.20 -15.77 9.69
CA SER A 299 4.58 -16.20 9.89
C SER A 299 4.66 -17.53 10.63
N PHE A 300 3.90 -17.71 11.71
CA PHE A 300 3.90 -18.95 12.48
C PHE A 300 3.46 -20.16 11.67
N PHE A 301 2.34 -20.06 10.95
CA PHE A 301 1.83 -21.15 10.12
C PHE A 301 2.64 -21.40 8.83
N LYS A 302 3.59 -20.52 8.53
CA LYS A 302 4.64 -20.73 7.50
C LYS A 302 5.97 -21.18 8.10
N GLY A 303 5.99 -21.57 9.40
CA GLY A 303 7.13 -22.24 10.03
C GLY A 303 8.10 -21.34 10.79
N VAL A 304 7.78 -20.06 11.01
CA VAL A 304 8.62 -19.17 11.81
C VAL A 304 8.35 -19.43 13.31
N ASP A 305 9.39 -19.58 14.11
CA ASP A 305 9.27 -19.79 15.55
C ASP A 305 8.80 -18.52 16.28
N THR A 306 8.18 -18.72 17.47
CA THR A 306 7.62 -17.63 18.27
C THR A 306 8.67 -16.66 18.81
N ALA A 307 9.92 -17.08 19.00
CA ALA A 307 10.99 -16.22 19.51
C ALA A 307 11.43 -15.23 18.43
N THR A 308 11.58 -15.66 17.18
CA THR A 308 11.86 -14.81 16.02
C THR A 308 10.72 -13.81 15.81
N ILE A 309 9.46 -14.27 15.85
CA ILE A 309 8.27 -13.40 15.73
C ILE A 309 8.31 -12.33 16.81
N LYS A 310 8.45 -12.73 18.10
CA LYS A 310 8.53 -11.81 19.24
C LYS A 310 9.60 -10.74 19.02
N ALA A 311 10.83 -11.15 18.68
CA ALA A 311 11.95 -10.23 18.51
C ALA A 311 11.65 -9.15 17.46
N VAL A 312 10.96 -9.50 16.38
CA VAL A 312 10.57 -8.53 15.33
C VAL A 312 9.42 -7.66 15.79
N LEU A 313 8.37 -8.21 16.39
CA LEU A 313 7.24 -7.45 16.93
C LEU A 313 7.68 -6.34 17.89
N MET A 314 8.63 -6.64 18.78
CA MET A 314 9.14 -5.67 19.77
C MET A 314 9.95 -4.53 19.14
N ARG A 315 10.74 -4.81 18.10
CA ARG A 315 11.62 -3.82 17.47
C ARG A 315 10.96 -3.01 16.36
N PHE A 316 9.85 -3.50 15.78
CA PHE A 316 9.18 -2.85 14.67
C PHE A 316 8.52 -1.54 15.12
N LYS A 317 8.92 -0.42 14.54
CA LYS A 317 8.43 0.92 14.89
C LYS A 317 7.36 1.46 13.95
N GLY A 318 6.85 0.64 13.04
CA GLY A 318 5.93 1.05 12.00
C GLY A 318 6.62 1.29 10.65
N VAL A 319 5.87 1.86 9.73
CA VAL A 319 6.36 2.22 8.39
C VAL A 319 6.70 3.71 8.43
N GLU A 320 7.93 4.06 8.09
CA GLU A 320 8.35 5.46 8.03
C GLU A 320 7.44 6.28 7.13
N HIS A 321 7.19 7.52 7.54
CA HIS A 321 6.34 8.50 6.85
C HIS A 321 4.87 8.09 6.66
N ARG A 322 4.40 7.03 7.31
CA ARG A 322 3.00 6.59 7.26
C ARG A 322 2.41 6.51 8.65
N GLN A 323 1.70 7.56 9.05
CA GLN A 323 1.18 7.73 10.42
C GLN A 323 2.23 7.35 11.47
N GLU A 324 3.49 7.69 11.17
CA GLU A 324 4.65 7.40 11.99
C GLU A 324 4.60 8.29 13.25
N PHE A 325 4.57 7.67 14.42
CA PHE A 325 4.69 8.41 15.68
C PHE A 325 6.13 8.88 15.85
N VAL A 326 6.34 10.19 15.78
CA VAL A 326 7.66 10.83 15.92
C VAL A 326 8.04 11.01 17.38
N GLY A 327 7.08 11.42 18.21
CA GLY A 327 7.30 11.62 19.63
C GLY A 327 6.25 12.51 20.26
N THR A 328 6.34 12.68 21.61
CA THR A 328 5.53 13.62 22.36
C THR A 328 6.43 14.75 22.85
N VAL A 329 6.06 16.00 22.58
CA VAL A 329 6.75 17.21 23.04
C VAL A 329 5.71 18.07 23.75
N ASP A 330 5.96 18.47 24.99
CA ASP A 330 5.05 19.29 25.83
C ASP A 330 3.62 18.72 25.94
N GLY A 331 3.50 17.40 25.93
CA GLY A 331 2.21 16.69 25.98
C GLY A 331 1.44 16.65 24.66
N VAL A 332 2.03 17.12 23.56
CA VAL A 332 1.49 17.07 22.20
C VAL A 332 2.15 15.91 21.44
N ASP A 333 1.35 15.07 20.81
CA ASP A 333 1.85 13.99 19.96
C ASP A 333 2.12 14.48 18.54
N TYR A 334 3.25 14.12 17.96
CA TYR A 334 3.63 14.44 16.58
C TYR A 334 3.59 13.20 15.72
N ILE A 335 2.83 13.26 14.63
CA ILE A 335 2.62 12.14 13.69
C ILE A 335 3.04 12.56 12.29
N ASN A 336 3.95 11.78 11.69
CA ASN A 336 4.43 11.96 10.33
C ASN A 336 3.68 11.02 9.37
N ASP A 337 2.83 11.60 8.54
CA ASP A 337 2.15 10.93 7.44
C ASP A 337 2.51 11.61 6.11
N SER A 338 3.79 11.95 5.93
CA SER A 338 4.28 12.58 4.70
C SER A 338 3.98 11.76 3.43
N LYS A 339 3.80 10.45 3.56
CA LYS A 339 3.34 9.54 2.51
C LYS A 339 1.87 9.75 2.10
N GLY A 340 1.12 10.56 2.83
CA GLY A 340 -0.22 11.02 2.48
C GLY A 340 -0.22 12.01 1.32
N THR A 341 0.19 11.57 0.12
CA THR A 341 0.41 12.39 -1.08
C THR A 341 -0.85 12.59 -1.93
N ASN A 342 -2.02 12.24 -1.42
CA ASN A 342 -3.33 12.46 -2.03
C ASN A 342 -4.40 12.56 -0.95
N THR A 343 -5.58 13.04 -1.32
CA THR A 343 -6.71 13.29 -0.40
C THR A 343 -7.16 12.03 0.33
N ASN A 344 -7.26 10.88 -0.34
CA ASN A 344 -7.71 9.62 0.26
C ASN A 344 -6.76 9.12 1.36
N ALA A 345 -5.44 9.26 1.16
CA ALA A 345 -4.46 8.90 2.17
C ALA A 345 -4.60 9.76 3.42
N SER A 346 -4.75 11.07 3.26
CA SER A 346 -4.91 12.00 4.38
C SER A 346 -6.26 11.85 5.09
N ILE A 347 -7.33 11.53 4.37
CA ILE A 347 -8.61 11.12 4.97
C ILE A 347 -8.41 9.90 5.88
N THR A 348 -7.67 8.91 5.43
CA THR A 348 -7.37 7.71 6.22
C THR A 348 -6.58 8.06 7.48
N ALA A 349 -5.61 8.97 7.38
CA ALA A 349 -4.85 9.44 8.53
C ALA A 349 -5.75 10.21 9.52
N LEU A 350 -6.60 11.11 9.04
CA LEU A 350 -7.54 11.85 9.88
C LEU A 350 -8.54 10.94 10.61
N LYS A 351 -9.09 9.94 9.91
CA LYS A 351 -9.98 8.92 10.51
C LYS A 351 -9.33 8.17 11.67
N ALA A 352 -8.02 7.94 11.60
CA ALA A 352 -7.28 7.24 12.65
C ALA A 352 -7.03 8.12 13.91
N MET A 353 -7.20 9.44 13.82
CA MET A 353 -6.98 10.35 14.95
C MET A 353 -8.15 10.32 15.92
N THR A 354 -7.79 10.12 17.21
CA THR A 354 -8.74 10.10 18.34
C THR A 354 -8.66 11.36 19.22
N LYS A 355 -7.70 12.23 18.96
CA LYS A 355 -7.45 13.49 19.65
C LYS A 355 -7.63 14.66 18.70
N PRO A 356 -7.87 15.90 19.18
CA PRO A 356 -7.92 17.08 18.32
C PRO A 356 -6.61 17.26 17.52
N VAL A 357 -6.73 17.64 16.24
CA VAL A 357 -5.61 17.70 15.31
C VAL A 357 -5.26 19.14 14.95
N VAL A 358 -3.97 19.49 14.99
CA VAL A 358 -3.39 20.59 14.20
C VAL A 358 -2.78 19.95 12.96
N LEU A 359 -3.40 20.21 11.80
CA LEU A 359 -3.05 19.56 10.54
C LEU A 359 -2.09 20.43 9.72
N ILE A 360 -1.01 19.84 9.20
CA ILE A 360 -0.15 20.46 8.19
C ILE A 360 -0.52 19.83 6.85
N ALA A 361 -1.04 20.63 5.91
CA ALA A 361 -1.53 20.18 4.61
C ALA A 361 -1.10 21.10 3.47
N GLY A 362 -1.07 20.52 2.24
CA GLY A 362 -0.69 21.19 1.02
C GLY A 362 0.63 20.68 0.43
N GLY A 363 0.97 21.19 -0.72
CA GLY A 363 2.12 20.75 -1.51
C GLY A 363 1.86 20.92 -3.01
N TYR A 364 2.47 20.07 -3.84
CA TYR A 364 2.38 20.10 -5.29
C TYR A 364 0.97 19.77 -5.81
N ASN A 365 0.48 20.56 -6.78
CA ASN A 365 -0.86 20.41 -7.34
C ASN A 365 -0.94 19.27 -8.37
N LYS A 366 -1.74 18.25 -8.04
CA LYS A 366 -2.14 17.15 -8.94
C LYS A 366 -3.58 17.27 -9.44
N ASN A 367 -4.21 18.42 -9.27
CA ASN A 367 -5.64 18.65 -9.57
C ASN A 367 -6.57 17.73 -8.74
N GLU A 368 -6.23 17.54 -7.46
CA GLU A 368 -7.05 16.78 -6.51
C GLU A 368 -8.37 17.52 -6.20
N ASN A 369 -9.39 16.77 -5.87
CA ASN A 369 -10.64 17.32 -5.33
C ASN A 369 -10.60 17.25 -3.80
N TYR A 370 -10.68 18.41 -3.15
CA TYR A 370 -10.56 18.52 -1.69
C TYR A 370 -11.89 18.45 -0.93
N ALA A 371 -13.03 18.33 -1.62
CA ALA A 371 -14.35 18.45 -0.98
C ALA A 371 -14.59 17.38 0.11
N GLU A 372 -14.30 16.12 -0.17
CA GLU A 372 -14.44 15.03 0.81
C GLU A 372 -13.41 15.15 1.94
N PHE A 373 -12.16 15.49 1.60
CA PHE A 373 -11.09 15.72 2.57
C PHE A 373 -11.49 16.78 3.60
N MET A 374 -12.07 17.90 3.16
CA MET A 374 -12.53 18.97 4.04
C MET A 374 -13.64 18.53 4.99
N GLY A 375 -14.48 17.56 4.62
CA GLY A 375 -15.46 16.97 5.54
C GLY A 375 -14.79 16.36 6.78
N PHE A 376 -13.69 15.62 6.61
CA PHE A 376 -12.94 15.02 7.72
C PHE A 376 -12.05 16.03 8.45
N VAL A 377 -11.52 17.05 7.76
CA VAL A 377 -10.82 18.17 8.40
C VAL A 377 -11.74 18.86 9.39
N LYS A 378 -12.96 19.21 9.01
CA LYS A 378 -13.96 19.84 9.91
C LYS A 378 -14.29 18.99 11.14
N GLU A 379 -14.29 17.66 11.00
CA GLU A 379 -14.59 16.76 12.12
C GLU A 379 -13.41 16.65 13.11
N LYS A 380 -12.17 16.62 12.60
CA LYS A 380 -10.98 16.21 13.35
C LYS A 380 -10.02 17.35 13.68
N ALA A 381 -9.88 18.31 12.77
CA ALA A 381 -8.89 19.38 12.90
C ALA A 381 -9.48 20.60 13.64
N LYS A 382 -8.74 21.06 14.62
CA LYS A 382 -9.01 22.33 15.26
C LYS A 382 -8.34 23.52 14.55
N HIS A 383 -7.28 23.24 13.78
CA HIS A 383 -6.61 24.22 12.95
C HIS A 383 -5.84 23.54 11.82
N MET A 384 -5.74 24.21 10.67
CA MET A 384 -5.00 23.71 9.51
C MET A 384 -3.92 24.73 9.11
N LEU A 385 -2.68 24.23 8.94
CA LEU A 385 -1.55 25.00 8.42
C LEU A 385 -1.35 24.62 6.95
N LEU A 386 -1.50 25.60 6.07
CA LEU A 386 -1.50 25.41 4.63
C LEU A 386 -0.18 25.86 4.01
N ILE A 387 0.43 24.98 3.23
CA ILE A 387 1.74 25.17 2.64
C ILE A 387 1.77 24.75 1.16
N GLY A 388 2.63 25.37 0.38
CA GLY A 388 2.91 24.96 -1.02
C GLY A 388 1.89 25.44 -2.03
N ASP A 389 2.01 24.89 -3.26
CA ASP A 389 1.24 25.34 -4.42
C ASP A 389 -0.27 25.25 -4.24
N THR A 390 -0.77 24.23 -3.54
CA THR A 390 -2.21 23.95 -3.34
C THR A 390 -2.81 24.67 -2.15
N ALA A 391 -2.03 25.43 -1.39
CA ALA A 391 -2.49 26.08 -0.16
C ALA A 391 -3.75 26.94 -0.37
N LYS A 392 -3.81 27.69 -1.48
CA LYS A 392 -4.97 28.55 -1.82
C LYS A 392 -6.19 27.74 -2.24
N ASP A 393 -5.99 26.66 -2.99
CA ASP A 393 -7.09 25.82 -3.47
C ASP A 393 -7.77 25.11 -2.28
N ILE A 394 -6.96 24.60 -1.33
CA ILE A 394 -7.46 23.97 -0.10
C ILE A 394 -8.16 25.01 0.78
N ALA A 395 -7.63 26.25 0.91
CA ALA A 395 -8.25 27.31 1.67
C ALA A 395 -9.61 27.71 1.09
N GLN A 396 -9.71 27.84 -0.24
CA GLN A 396 -10.97 28.16 -0.91
C GLN A 396 -12.03 27.06 -0.68
N GLU A 397 -11.65 25.80 -0.72
CA GLU A 397 -12.56 24.69 -0.42
C GLU A 397 -12.96 24.69 1.06
N ALA A 398 -12.02 24.98 1.98
CA ALA A 398 -12.28 25.09 3.41
C ALA A 398 -13.32 26.19 3.69
N GLU A 399 -13.13 27.39 3.13
CA GLU A 399 -14.07 28.51 3.26
C GLU A 399 -15.46 28.19 2.69
N SER A 400 -15.51 27.53 1.52
CA SER A 400 -16.76 27.10 0.88
C SER A 400 -17.60 26.19 1.78
N GLN A 401 -16.93 25.37 2.60
CA GLN A 401 -17.55 24.48 3.56
C GLN A 401 -17.67 25.07 4.98
N GLY A 402 -17.30 26.34 5.18
CA GLY A 402 -17.43 27.06 6.45
C GLY A 402 -16.36 26.68 7.49
N PHE A 403 -15.19 26.20 7.07
CA PHE A 403 -14.03 26.01 7.94
C PHE A 403 -13.06 27.18 7.75
N THR A 404 -12.87 27.98 8.79
CA THR A 404 -12.07 29.22 8.76
C THR A 404 -10.83 29.16 9.65
N ASP A 405 -10.66 28.09 10.42
CA ASP A 405 -9.53 27.92 11.33
C ASP A 405 -8.30 27.39 10.60
N PHE A 406 -7.75 28.22 9.70
CA PHE A 406 -6.52 27.90 8.99
C PHE A 406 -5.58 29.11 8.90
N SER A 407 -4.31 28.84 8.65
CA SER A 407 -3.27 29.84 8.41
C SER A 407 -2.33 29.37 7.30
N PHE A 408 -1.81 30.32 6.52
CA PHE A 408 -0.77 30.05 5.56
C PHE A 408 0.60 30.09 6.23
N VAL A 409 1.49 29.21 5.80
CA VAL A 409 2.90 29.16 6.22
C VAL A 409 3.79 29.05 4.99
N THR A 410 5.03 29.52 5.10
CA THR A 410 5.95 29.66 3.95
C THR A 410 6.87 28.45 3.80
N ASP A 411 7.22 27.79 4.91
CA ASP A 411 8.10 26.65 4.94
C ASP A 411 7.79 25.70 6.11
N TYR A 412 8.46 24.56 6.17
CA TYR A 412 8.26 23.54 7.21
C TYR A 412 8.77 23.96 8.60
N PRO A 413 9.88 24.70 8.76
CA PRO A 413 10.25 25.31 10.02
C PRO A 413 9.15 26.19 10.61
N GLU A 414 8.55 27.06 9.82
CA GLU A 414 7.41 27.89 10.24
C GLU A 414 6.18 27.02 10.58
N ALA A 415 5.87 26.03 9.73
CA ALA A 415 4.74 25.13 9.95
C ALA A 415 4.84 24.40 11.30
N VAL A 416 6.01 23.83 11.63
CA VAL A 416 6.22 23.13 12.90
C VAL A 416 6.21 24.09 14.09
N ALA A 417 6.79 25.29 13.96
CA ALA A 417 6.78 26.31 15.00
C ALA A 417 5.33 26.78 15.30
N ARG A 418 4.55 27.09 14.27
CA ARG A 418 3.13 27.48 14.40
C ARG A 418 2.28 26.34 14.96
N ALA A 419 2.53 25.09 14.53
CA ALA A 419 1.82 23.95 15.07
C ALA A 419 2.03 23.80 16.60
N ARG A 420 3.26 24.06 17.09
CA ARG A 420 3.56 24.07 18.54
C ARG A 420 2.78 25.14 19.30
N GLU A 421 2.66 26.35 18.72
CA GLU A 421 1.91 27.44 19.33
C GLU A 421 0.39 27.16 19.42
N LEU A 422 -0.14 26.47 18.41
CA LEU A 422 -1.56 26.17 18.27
C LEU A 422 -2.00 24.92 19.04
N ALA A 423 -1.11 23.94 19.20
CA ALA A 423 -1.40 22.71 19.90
C ALA A 423 -1.34 22.89 21.42
N ALA A 424 -2.20 22.19 22.13
CA ALA A 424 -2.21 22.08 23.58
C ALA A 424 -1.91 20.63 24.01
N ALA A 425 -1.48 20.44 25.26
CA ALA A 425 -1.29 19.09 25.80
C ALA A 425 -2.54 18.23 25.59
N GLY A 426 -2.37 17.06 25.02
CA GLY A 426 -3.46 16.16 24.64
C GLY A 426 -3.86 16.23 23.15
N ASP A 427 -3.32 17.18 22.38
CA ASP A 427 -3.55 17.30 20.93
C ASP A 427 -2.56 16.45 20.13
N VAL A 428 -2.82 16.38 18.82
CA VAL A 428 -1.93 15.79 17.81
C VAL A 428 -1.54 16.87 16.79
N VAL A 429 -0.25 16.99 16.50
CA VAL A 429 0.24 17.65 15.28
C VAL A 429 0.43 16.57 14.22
N LEU A 430 -0.37 16.65 13.16
CA LEU A 430 -0.36 15.67 12.05
C LEU A 430 0.19 16.32 10.79
N LEU A 431 1.33 15.83 10.30
CA LEU A 431 1.75 16.06 8.92
C LEU A 431 1.04 15.04 8.04
N SER A 432 -0.01 15.45 7.32
CA SER A 432 -0.69 14.60 6.31
C SER A 432 -1.14 15.50 5.15
N PRO A 433 -0.25 15.70 4.16
CA PRO A 433 -0.31 16.82 3.24
C PRO A 433 -1.47 16.79 2.25
N ALA A 434 -2.08 15.64 1.97
CA ALA A 434 -3.04 15.42 0.87
C ALA A 434 -2.49 15.74 -0.54
N CYS A 435 -1.20 16.08 -0.63
CA CYS A 435 -0.51 16.55 -1.83
C CYS A 435 0.88 15.93 -1.97
N ALA A 436 1.37 15.81 -3.20
CA ALA A 436 2.77 15.43 -3.43
C ALA A 436 3.73 16.50 -2.87
N SER A 437 5.02 16.17 -2.82
CA SER A 437 6.06 17.02 -2.21
C SER A 437 6.88 17.82 -3.22
N TRP A 438 6.62 17.64 -4.52
CA TRP A 438 7.52 18.06 -5.63
C TRP A 438 7.63 19.56 -5.86
N ASP A 439 6.85 20.36 -5.16
CA ASP A 439 6.99 21.84 -5.14
C ASP A 439 8.14 22.31 -4.24
N MET A 440 8.51 21.52 -3.22
CA MET A 440 9.53 21.89 -2.23
C MET A 440 10.57 20.80 -1.95
N PHE A 441 10.34 19.54 -2.36
CA PHE A 441 11.21 18.39 -2.10
C PHE A 441 11.26 17.45 -3.30
N ASP A 442 12.33 16.70 -3.43
CA ASP A 442 12.47 15.68 -4.48
C ASP A 442 11.49 14.50 -4.27
N ASN A 443 11.18 14.17 -3.03
CA ASN A 443 10.32 13.05 -2.64
C ASN A 443 9.62 13.32 -1.30
N TYR A 444 8.67 12.45 -0.92
CA TYR A 444 7.93 12.59 0.35
C TYR A 444 8.79 12.16 1.56
N GLU A 445 9.80 11.35 1.36
CA GLU A 445 10.74 10.91 2.38
C GLU A 445 11.50 12.13 2.93
N ASP A 446 12.10 12.95 2.08
CA ASP A 446 12.84 14.17 2.48
C ASP A 446 11.93 15.13 3.26
N ARG A 447 10.68 15.31 2.81
CA ARG A 447 9.67 16.09 3.52
C ARG A 447 9.39 15.55 4.92
N GLY A 448 9.24 14.23 5.03
CA GLY A 448 8.97 13.57 6.30
C GLY A 448 10.16 13.56 7.24
N ASP A 449 11.38 13.43 6.71
CA ASP A 449 12.62 13.50 7.49
C ASP A 449 12.85 14.89 8.07
N LEU A 450 12.66 15.94 7.26
CA LEU A 450 12.72 17.32 7.75
C LEU A 450 11.68 17.56 8.87
N PHE A 451 10.46 17.07 8.72
CA PHE A 451 9.46 17.19 9.78
C PHE A 451 9.92 16.51 11.07
N LYS A 452 10.46 15.28 10.99
CA LYS A 452 11.00 14.56 12.16
C LYS A 452 12.12 15.35 12.82
N GLU A 453 13.07 15.86 12.03
CA GLU A 453 14.19 16.67 12.53
C GLU A 453 13.69 17.92 13.28
N LEU A 454 12.77 18.69 12.70
CA LEU A 454 12.21 19.89 13.29
C LEU A 454 11.45 19.60 14.59
N VAL A 455 10.72 18.49 14.66
CA VAL A 455 10.04 18.05 15.88
C VAL A 455 11.05 17.72 16.97
N MET A 456 12.11 16.99 16.63
CA MET A 456 13.11 16.51 17.60
C MET A 456 14.09 17.60 18.06
N SER A 457 14.42 18.58 17.21
CA SER A 457 15.31 19.69 17.55
C SER A 457 14.70 20.68 18.55
N GLY A 458 13.41 20.64 18.76
CA GLY A 458 12.71 21.49 19.75
C GLY A 458 12.47 20.82 21.10
N ARG A 459 13.16 19.72 21.42
CA ARG A 459 13.14 19.08 22.74
C ARG A 459 14.08 19.74 23.74
#